data_0b20ee5c46b07d2477e509c7f44620b1
#
_entry.id   0b20ee5c46b07d2477e509c7f44620b1
#
_cell.length_a   1.000
_cell.length_b   1.000
_cell.length_c   1.000
_cell.angle_alpha   90.00
_cell.angle_beta   90.00
_cell.angle_gamma   90.00
#
_symmetry.space_group_name_H-M   'P 1'
#
loop_
_entity.id
_entity.type
_entity.pdbx_description
1 polymer ?
#
loop_
_entity_poly.entity_id
_entity_poly.type
_entity_poly.pdbx_seq_one_letter_code
_entity_poly.pdbx_strand_id
1 'polypeptide(L)'
;MIEKTVKVHLDTLEFMPYGRAVALGFFDGMHLGHQDIIRKMVKFAKSNGLRSTVQTFSGFPKDDGVCLTTLNERLEILSEMGVDEMLVIDFDRIRDLEPEQFFNDILRINVNAKLILSGEDYRFGKGAKGDRDLLKRLGSENDVAVKIIKEKCLEGEDIKISSTRMKEAVLKGDMERFMEFSGGRPFLYEGTVIEGKKLGRQIGFPTVNMKIPENKIVAAKGVYVSRVMLGKTTFYGVTNIGRRPTVEDSGTDLVETNIFDFDEDIYGAFIRVELLKFLRPEKAFGSVEELCGEVSKNKIQAKTYLTESGMIS
;
A
#
# COMPACT_ATOMS: atom_id res chain seq x y z
N MET A 1 -9.06 -19.79 13.64
CA MET A 1 -7.93 -18.82 13.69
C MET A 1 -7.39 -18.69 12.29
N ILE A 2 -7.41 -17.49 11.72
CA ILE A 2 -6.72 -17.24 10.44
C ILE A 2 -5.23 -17.29 10.80
N GLU A 3 -4.49 -18.26 10.25
CA GLU A 3 -3.04 -18.27 10.38
C GLU A 3 -2.51 -16.97 9.78
N LYS A 4 -1.76 -16.20 10.57
CA LYS A 4 -1.19 -14.95 10.09
C LYS A 4 -0.10 -15.24 9.07
N THR A 5 -0.08 -14.50 7.98
CA THR A 5 1.02 -14.53 7.01
C THR A 5 2.36 -14.28 7.72
N VAL A 6 3.32 -15.15 7.49
CA VAL A 6 4.67 -15.01 8.05
C VAL A 6 5.52 -14.18 7.09
N LYS A 7 6.17 -13.14 7.62
CA LYS A 7 7.18 -12.38 6.86
C LYS A 7 8.51 -13.12 6.94
N VAL A 8 9.03 -13.52 5.77
CA VAL A 8 10.30 -14.25 5.64
C VAL A 8 11.27 -13.41 4.82
N HIS A 9 12.53 -13.35 5.23
CA HIS A 9 13.61 -12.77 4.45
C HIS A 9 14.43 -13.87 3.78
N LEU A 10 14.97 -13.59 2.59
CA LEU A 10 15.76 -14.58 1.84
C LEU A 10 16.93 -15.14 2.66
N ASP A 11 17.61 -14.29 3.44
CA ASP A 11 18.74 -14.68 4.29
C ASP A 11 18.38 -15.63 5.45
N THR A 12 17.12 -15.61 5.85
CA THR A 12 16.59 -16.46 6.93
C THR A 12 15.74 -17.59 6.37
N LEU A 13 15.68 -17.73 5.05
CA LEU A 13 14.97 -18.82 4.40
C LEU A 13 15.78 -20.10 4.53
N GLU A 14 15.55 -20.83 5.62
CA GLU A 14 16.06 -22.19 5.74
C GLU A 14 15.47 -23.07 4.64
N PHE A 15 16.24 -24.02 4.13
CA PHE A 15 15.72 -25.02 3.22
C PHE A 15 14.55 -25.76 3.89
N MET A 16 13.35 -25.42 3.46
CA MET A 16 12.14 -26.03 3.97
C MET A 16 11.76 -27.23 3.10
N PRO A 17 11.39 -28.37 3.69
CA PRO A 17 11.11 -29.62 2.95
C PRO A 17 9.85 -29.52 2.09
N TYR A 18 9.03 -28.49 2.22
CA TYR A 18 7.81 -28.31 1.46
C TYR A 18 8.00 -27.39 0.25
N GLY A 19 7.31 -27.71 -0.83
CA GLY A 19 7.28 -26.88 -2.02
C GLY A 19 6.39 -25.64 -1.86
N ARG A 20 6.64 -24.63 -2.68
CA ARG A 20 5.90 -23.37 -2.69
C ARG A 20 5.21 -23.11 -4.03
N ALA A 21 4.01 -22.54 -3.96
CA ALA A 21 3.40 -21.81 -5.06
C ALA A 21 3.73 -20.33 -4.85
N VAL A 22 4.41 -19.72 -5.81
CA VAL A 22 4.99 -18.39 -5.65
C VAL A 22 4.33 -17.39 -6.60
N ALA A 23 3.79 -16.30 -6.08
CA ALA A 23 3.42 -15.15 -6.88
C ALA A 23 4.61 -14.17 -6.94
N LEU A 24 5.09 -13.84 -8.15
CA LEU A 24 6.22 -12.95 -8.37
C LEU A 24 5.76 -11.53 -8.71
N GLY A 25 6.27 -10.54 -7.99
CA GLY A 25 6.00 -9.13 -8.27
C GLY A 25 6.43 -8.19 -7.16
N PHE A 26 6.41 -6.90 -7.41
CA PHE A 26 6.59 -5.89 -6.37
C PHE A 26 5.31 -5.72 -5.53
N PHE A 27 4.16 -5.96 -6.14
CA PHE A 27 2.83 -5.88 -5.51
C PHE A 27 2.53 -4.56 -4.80
N ASP A 28 3.08 -3.47 -5.31
CA ASP A 28 2.81 -2.14 -4.75
C ASP A 28 1.37 -1.69 -5.04
N GLY A 29 0.69 -1.18 -4.02
CA GLY A 29 -0.70 -0.73 -4.08
C GLY A 29 -1.74 -1.85 -4.09
N MET A 30 -1.34 -3.13 -4.20
CA MET A 30 -2.22 -4.31 -4.10
C MET A 30 -3.52 -4.18 -4.91
N HIS A 31 -3.42 -3.67 -6.14
CA HIS A 31 -4.56 -3.46 -7.03
C HIS A 31 -5.26 -4.78 -7.43
N LEU A 32 -6.46 -4.68 -8.00
CA LEU A 32 -7.28 -5.84 -8.38
C LEU A 32 -6.55 -6.87 -9.26
N GLY A 33 -5.62 -6.43 -10.13
CA GLY A 33 -4.78 -7.35 -10.92
C GLY A 33 -3.82 -8.15 -10.04
N HIS A 34 -3.16 -7.50 -9.07
CA HIS A 34 -2.31 -8.17 -8.07
C HIS A 34 -3.11 -9.16 -7.24
N GLN A 35 -4.29 -8.75 -6.77
CA GLN A 35 -5.17 -9.60 -5.98
C GLN A 35 -5.64 -10.84 -6.77
N ASP A 36 -5.86 -10.72 -8.07
CA ASP A 36 -6.25 -11.86 -8.92
C ASP A 36 -5.13 -12.91 -9.02
N ILE A 37 -3.88 -12.46 -9.25
CA ILE A 37 -2.70 -13.33 -9.25
C ILE A 37 -2.58 -14.08 -7.92
N ILE A 38 -2.69 -13.34 -6.81
CA ILE A 38 -2.52 -13.87 -5.44
C ILE A 38 -3.66 -14.85 -5.11
N ARG A 39 -4.93 -14.52 -5.39
CA ARG A 39 -6.05 -15.45 -5.15
C ARG A 39 -5.89 -16.76 -5.94
N LYS A 40 -5.46 -16.69 -7.19
CA LYS A 40 -5.19 -17.88 -8.02
C LYS A 40 -4.04 -18.69 -7.44
N MET A 41 -2.96 -18.04 -6.99
CA MET A 41 -1.83 -18.69 -6.34
C MET A 41 -2.26 -19.41 -5.05
N VAL A 42 -2.99 -18.75 -4.14
CA VAL A 42 -3.51 -19.34 -2.89
C VAL A 42 -4.40 -20.56 -3.17
N LYS A 43 -5.33 -20.43 -4.14
CA LYS A 43 -6.19 -21.55 -4.54
C LYS A 43 -5.38 -22.76 -5.03
N PHE A 44 -4.36 -22.49 -5.84
CA PHE A 44 -3.48 -23.54 -6.37
C PHE A 44 -2.64 -24.19 -5.28
N ALA A 45 -2.06 -23.39 -4.40
CA ALA A 45 -1.27 -23.88 -3.28
C ALA A 45 -2.08 -24.89 -2.43
N LYS A 46 -3.27 -24.48 -2.03
CA LYS A 46 -4.19 -25.34 -1.25
C LYS A 46 -4.53 -26.66 -1.96
N SER A 47 -4.79 -26.63 -3.27
CA SER A 47 -5.16 -27.82 -4.03
C SER A 47 -3.99 -28.80 -4.23
N ASN A 48 -2.75 -28.36 -4.05
CA ASN A 48 -1.55 -29.16 -4.31
C ASN A 48 -0.68 -29.39 -3.05
N GLY A 49 -1.15 -29.02 -1.87
CA GLY A 49 -0.39 -29.17 -0.64
C GLY A 49 0.90 -28.33 -0.59
N LEU A 50 0.90 -27.18 -1.28
CA LEU A 50 2.02 -26.27 -1.33
C LEU A 50 1.81 -25.09 -0.36
N ARG A 51 2.87 -24.46 0.09
CA ARG A 51 2.82 -23.14 0.76
C ARG A 51 2.54 -22.05 -0.26
N SER A 52 1.59 -21.19 0.05
CA SER A 52 1.30 -20.00 -0.74
C SER A 52 2.25 -18.87 -0.35
N THR A 53 3.10 -18.43 -1.30
CA THR A 53 4.17 -17.47 -1.05
C THR A 53 4.05 -16.29 -2.01
N VAL A 54 4.01 -15.07 -1.49
CA VAL A 54 4.12 -13.84 -2.29
C VAL A 54 5.53 -13.30 -2.16
N GLN A 55 6.27 -13.27 -3.26
CA GLN A 55 7.58 -12.65 -3.31
C GLN A 55 7.44 -11.16 -3.59
N THR A 56 8.09 -10.33 -2.77
CA THR A 56 8.18 -8.88 -2.92
C THR A 56 9.58 -8.39 -2.56
N PHE A 57 9.82 -7.07 -2.61
CA PHE A 57 11.13 -6.49 -2.37
C PHE A 57 11.11 -5.50 -1.20
N SER A 58 12.24 -5.40 -0.47
CA SER A 58 12.54 -4.33 0.50
C SER A 58 13.28 -3.18 -0.17
N GLY A 59 13.43 -3.04 -1.38
CA GLY A 59 13.95 -1.91 -2.13
C GLY A 59 12.97 -1.51 -3.21
N PHE A 60 13.37 -0.60 -4.07
CA PHE A 60 12.56 -0.10 -5.15
C PHE A 60 13.10 -0.59 -6.49
N PRO A 61 12.39 -1.49 -7.19
CA PRO A 61 12.79 -1.91 -8.55
C PRO A 61 12.75 -0.77 -9.57
N LYS A 62 12.03 0.32 -9.25
CA LYS A 62 11.98 1.57 -10.04
C LYS A 62 12.69 2.68 -9.29
N ASP A 63 13.32 3.59 -10.01
CA ASP A 63 14.14 4.67 -9.45
C ASP A 63 13.34 5.80 -8.77
N ASP A 64 12.00 5.72 -8.71
CA ASP A 64 11.18 6.75 -8.08
C ASP A 64 11.23 6.73 -6.54
N GLY A 65 11.78 5.67 -5.94
CA GLY A 65 12.03 5.57 -4.50
C GLY A 65 10.79 5.65 -3.61
N VAL A 66 9.56 5.59 -4.18
CA VAL A 66 8.31 5.72 -3.43
C VAL A 66 7.35 4.56 -3.69
N CYS A 67 6.58 4.20 -2.66
CA CYS A 67 5.57 3.15 -2.72
C CYS A 67 4.17 3.65 -2.35
N LEU A 68 3.17 2.96 -2.86
CA LEU A 68 1.76 3.13 -2.48
C LEU A 68 1.43 2.42 -1.16
N THR A 69 2.09 1.29 -0.93
CA THR A 69 1.88 0.44 0.26
C THR A 69 3.22 0.11 0.90
N THR A 70 3.32 0.27 2.20
CA THR A 70 4.46 -0.20 3.00
C THR A 70 4.50 -1.74 3.04
N LEU A 71 5.62 -2.31 3.48
CA LEU A 71 5.70 -3.77 3.67
C LEU A 71 4.71 -4.27 4.73
N ASN A 72 4.44 -3.48 5.77
CA ASN A 72 3.47 -3.85 6.81
C ASN A 72 2.05 -3.85 6.26
N GLU A 73 1.66 -2.82 5.51
CA GLU A 73 0.36 -2.78 4.83
C GLU A 73 0.19 -3.95 3.87
N ARG A 74 1.23 -4.29 3.08
CA ARG A 74 1.20 -5.47 2.20
C ARG A 74 1.01 -6.76 2.99
N LEU A 75 1.73 -6.93 4.10
CA LEU A 75 1.63 -8.10 4.95
C LEU A 75 0.21 -8.29 5.50
N GLU A 76 -0.43 -7.21 5.96
CA GLU A 76 -1.82 -7.26 6.43
C GLU A 76 -2.78 -7.68 5.31
N ILE A 77 -2.68 -7.05 4.14
CA ILE A 77 -3.54 -7.39 2.99
C ILE A 77 -3.33 -8.86 2.58
N LEU A 78 -2.11 -9.35 2.55
CA LEU A 78 -1.80 -10.74 2.24
C LEU A 78 -2.37 -11.70 3.29
N SER A 79 -2.33 -11.32 4.57
CA SER A 79 -2.92 -12.09 5.65
C SER A 79 -4.44 -12.22 5.51
N GLU A 80 -5.12 -11.14 5.15
CA GLU A 80 -6.57 -11.17 4.84
C GLU A 80 -6.90 -12.04 3.63
N MET A 81 -5.98 -12.13 2.67
CA MET A 81 -6.12 -12.99 1.49
C MET A 81 -5.78 -14.47 1.75
N GLY A 82 -5.33 -14.80 2.95
CA GLY A 82 -4.98 -16.17 3.36
C GLY A 82 -3.70 -16.69 2.72
N VAL A 83 -2.73 -15.82 2.50
CA VAL A 83 -1.36 -16.17 2.07
C VAL A 83 -0.57 -16.70 3.27
N ASP A 84 0.20 -17.76 3.10
CA ASP A 84 1.00 -18.33 4.20
C ASP A 84 2.28 -17.53 4.44
N GLU A 85 2.94 -17.06 3.39
CA GLU A 85 4.26 -16.42 3.47
C GLU A 85 4.36 -15.17 2.59
N MET A 86 4.93 -14.09 3.13
CA MET A 86 5.45 -12.96 2.37
C MET A 86 6.98 -13.01 2.35
N LEU A 87 7.55 -13.44 1.24
CA LEU A 87 8.99 -13.47 1.03
C LEU A 87 9.50 -12.10 0.58
N VAL A 88 10.28 -11.46 1.43
CA VAL A 88 10.89 -10.16 1.16
C VAL A 88 12.33 -10.37 0.73
N ILE A 89 12.66 -9.97 -0.49
CA ILE A 89 14.02 -10.02 -1.04
C ILE A 89 14.57 -8.59 -1.09
N ASP A 90 15.78 -8.40 -0.62
CA ASP A 90 16.50 -7.16 -0.84
C ASP A 90 16.85 -7.03 -2.32
N PHE A 91 16.26 -6.03 -2.99
CA PHE A 91 16.42 -5.84 -4.43
C PHE A 91 17.88 -5.63 -4.84
N ASP A 92 18.66 -4.91 -4.03
CA ASP A 92 20.07 -4.63 -4.35
C ASP A 92 20.94 -5.89 -4.39
N ARG A 93 20.54 -6.95 -3.68
CA ARG A 93 21.25 -8.24 -3.70
C ARG A 93 21.01 -9.07 -4.96
N ILE A 94 19.90 -8.84 -5.63
CA ILE A 94 19.51 -9.67 -6.79
C ILE A 94 19.52 -8.89 -8.11
N ARG A 95 19.65 -7.56 -8.06
CA ARG A 95 19.55 -6.70 -9.26
C ARG A 95 20.57 -7.02 -10.36
N ASP A 96 21.72 -7.55 -9.98
CA ASP A 96 22.82 -7.89 -10.89
C ASP A 96 22.86 -9.37 -11.29
N LEU A 97 21.95 -10.21 -10.78
CA LEU A 97 21.83 -11.61 -11.18
C LEU A 97 21.28 -11.72 -12.61
N GLU A 98 21.95 -12.49 -13.47
CA GLU A 98 21.35 -12.81 -14.77
C GLU A 98 20.02 -13.58 -14.56
N PRO A 99 19.07 -13.52 -15.51
CA PRO A 99 17.75 -14.13 -15.33
C PRO A 99 17.79 -15.62 -14.97
N GLU A 100 18.70 -16.38 -15.60
CA GLU A 100 18.88 -17.80 -15.32
C GLU A 100 19.41 -18.07 -13.91
N GLN A 101 20.29 -17.23 -13.39
CA GLN A 101 20.78 -17.31 -12.01
C GLN A 101 19.66 -17.00 -11.02
N PHE A 102 18.90 -15.93 -11.24
CA PHE A 102 17.74 -15.61 -10.38
C PHE A 102 16.74 -16.76 -10.33
N PHE A 103 16.42 -17.36 -11.49
CA PHE A 103 15.50 -18.49 -11.56
C PHE A 103 16.06 -19.71 -10.82
N ASN A 104 17.28 -20.13 -11.12
CA ASN A 104 17.86 -21.36 -10.59
C ASN A 104 18.20 -21.25 -9.10
N ASP A 105 18.95 -20.21 -8.72
CA ASP A 105 19.49 -20.12 -7.37
C ASP A 105 18.44 -19.64 -6.39
N ILE A 106 17.65 -18.64 -6.79
CA ILE A 106 16.66 -18.06 -5.87
C ILE A 106 15.34 -18.85 -5.93
N LEU A 107 14.67 -18.89 -7.08
CA LEU A 107 13.31 -19.45 -7.14
C LEU A 107 13.29 -20.97 -7.00
N ARG A 108 14.16 -21.68 -7.68
CA ARG A 108 14.16 -23.15 -7.70
C ARG A 108 14.84 -23.72 -6.46
N ILE A 109 16.07 -23.29 -6.13
CA ILE A 109 16.86 -23.88 -5.04
C ILE A 109 16.43 -23.31 -3.70
N ASN A 110 16.57 -21.99 -3.48
CA ASN A 110 16.35 -21.41 -2.17
C ASN A 110 14.86 -21.39 -1.79
N VAL A 111 13.99 -20.96 -2.70
CA VAL A 111 12.55 -20.87 -2.44
C VAL A 111 11.84 -22.22 -2.60
N ASN A 112 12.43 -23.18 -3.29
CA ASN A 112 11.81 -24.47 -3.62
C ASN A 112 10.46 -24.29 -4.33
N ALA A 113 10.40 -23.37 -5.30
CA ALA A 113 9.20 -23.12 -6.09
C ALA A 113 8.80 -24.33 -6.92
N LYS A 114 7.56 -24.77 -6.82
CA LYS A 114 6.94 -25.83 -7.64
C LYS A 114 5.96 -25.24 -8.64
N LEU A 115 5.44 -24.08 -8.33
CA LEU A 115 4.56 -23.33 -9.20
C LEU A 115 4.89 -21.85 -9.06
N ILE A 116 4.96 -21.15 -10.18
CA ILE A 116 5.18 -19.71 -10.27
C ILE A 116 4.00 -19.06 -11.00
N LEU A 117 3.48 -17.97 -10.44
CA LEU A 117 2.51 -17.10 -11.09
C LEU A 117 3.08 -15.68 -11.21
N SER A 118 2.88 -15.06 -12.36
CA SER A 118 3.24 -13.65 -12.57
C SER A 118 2.28 -12.97 -13.54
N GLY A 119 2.30 -11.63 -13.58
CA GLY A 119 1.62 -10.85 -14.62
C GLY A 119 2.33 -10.97 -15.97
N GLU A 120 1.66 -10.53 -17.03
CA GLU A 120 2.22 -10.54 -18.41
C GLU A 120 3.39 -9.56 -18.57
N ASP A 121 3.41 -8.50 -17.77
CA ASP A 121 4.41 -7.43 -17.77
C ASP A 121 5.60 -7.69 -16.82
N TYR A 122 5.61 -8.85 -16.14
CA TYR A 122 6.68 -9.18 -15.20
C TYR A 122 8.02 -9.29 -15.89
N ARG A 123 9.03 -8.64 -15.29
CA ARG A 123 10.42 -8.67 -15.72
C ARG A 123 11.32 -9.06 -14.55
N PHE A 124 12.43 -9.73 -14.83
CA PHE A 124 13.37 -10.17 -13.79
C PHE A 124 14.80 -10.24 -14.32
N GLY A 125 15.73 -10.41 -13.37
CA GLY A 125 17.15 -10.49 -13.65
C GLY A 125 17.74 -9.15 -14.08
N LYS A 126 19.06 -9.14 -14.30
CA LYS A 126 19.85 -7.96 -14.60
C LYS A 126 19.31 -7.16 -15.79
N GLY A 127 19.04 -5.87 -15.55
CA GLY A 127 18.50 -4.99 -16.57
C GLY A 127 17.11 -5.37 -17.06
N ALA A 128 16.33 -6.12 -16.26
CA ALA A 128 14.98 -6.59 -16.63
C ALA A 128 14.94 -7.41 -17.94
N LYS A 129 16.02 -8.14 -18.25
CA LYS A 129 16.16 -8.94 -19.48
C LYS A 129 15.24 -10.17 -19.50
N GLY A 130 14.94 -10.74 -18.32
CA GLY A 130 14.03 -11.87 -18.19
C GLY A 130 12.58 -11.41 -18.39
N ASP A 131 11.84 -12.15 -19.21
CA ASP A 131 10.44 -11.92 -19.48
C ASP A 131 9.59 -13.19 -19.24
N ARG A 132 8.30 -13.09 -19.53
CA ARG A 132 7.35 -14.20 -19.35
C ARG A 132 7.71 -15.45 -20.20
N ASP A 133 8.30 -15.27 -21.38
CA ASP A 133 8.59 -16.39 -22.27
C ASP A 133 9.86 -17.11 -21.81
N LEU A 134 10.87 -16.37 -21.37
CA LEU A 134 12.04 -16.93 -20.69
C LEU A 134 11.63 -17.64 -19.38
N LEU A 135 10.74 -17.04 -18.58
CA LEU A 135 10.28 -17.65 -17.32
C LEU A 135 9.58 -19.00 -17.57
N LYS A 136 8.73 -19.09 -18.63
CA LYS A 136 8.08 -20.34 -19.02
C LYS A 136 9.08 -21.38 -19.49
N ARG A 137 10.06 -20.99 -20.30
CA ARG A 137 11.11 -21.87 -20.79
C ARG A 137 11.92 -22.47 -19.64
N LEU A 138 12.43 -21.61 -18.74
CA LEU A 138 13.19 -22.05 -17.57
C LEU A 138 12.35 -22.95 -16.65
N GLY A 139 11.06 -22.64 -16.48
CA GLY A 139 10.13 -23.48 -15.74
C GLY A 139 10.01 -24.88 -16.35
N SER A 140 9.80 -24.97 -17.66
CA SER A 140 9.69 -26.24 -18.38
C SER A 140 10.96 -27.08 -18.32
N GLU A 141 12.13 -26.44 -18.42
CA GLU A 141 13.44 -27.09 -18.35
C GLU A 141 13.80 -27.64 -16.95
N ASN A 142 13.11 -27.16 -15.89
CA ASN A 142 13.43 -27.45 -14.49
C ASN A 142 12.26 -28.02 -13.67
N ASP A 143 11.23 -28.54 -14.29
CA ASP A 143 10.04 -29.11 -13.64
C ASP A 143 9.32 -28.15 -12.67
N VAL A 144 9.33 -26.84 -12.99
CA VAL A 144 8.61 -25.80 -12.27
C VAL A 144 7.45 -25.30 -13.14
N ALA A 145 6.22 -25.48 -12.69
CA ALA A 145 5.05 -25.00 -13.41
C ALA A 145 5.05 -23.46 -13.44
N VAL A 146 4.75 -22.86 -14.59
CA VAL A 146 4.67 -21.40 -14.76
C VAL A 146 3.31 -21.00 -15.33
N LYS A 147 2.62 -20.07 -14.69
CA LYS A 147 1.34 -19.52 -15.14
C LYS A 147 1.44 -18.00 -15.25
N ILE A 148 1.20 -17.49 -16.44
CA ILE A 148 1.11 -16.05 -16.68
C ILE A 148 -0.36 -15.62 -16.61
N ILE A 149 -0.64 -14.65 -15.77
CA ILE A 149 -1.98 -14.11 -15.55
C ILE A 149 -2.15 -12.84 -16.36
N LYS A 150 -3.21 -12.80 -17.16
CA LYS A 150 -3.54 -11.65 -17.98
C LYS A 150 -3.81 -10.40 -17.15
N GLU A 151 -3.47 -9.26 -17.70
CA GLU A 151 -3.78 -7.96 -17.13
C GLU A 151 -5.28 -7.79 -16.94
N LYS A 152 -5.65 -6.96 -15.95
CA LYS A 152 -7.05 -6.70 -15.62
C LYS A 152 -7.39 -5.24 -15.92
N CYS A 153 -8.54 -5.02 -16.55
CA CYS A 153 -9.14 -3.71 -16.73
C CYS A 153 -10.25 -3.48 -15.70
N LEU A 154 -10.62 -2.23 -15.48
CA LEU A 154 -11.82 -1.90 -14.73
C LEU A 154 -13.06 -2.41 -15.47
N GLU A 155 -14.03 -2.89 -14.71
CA GLU A 155 -15.28 -3.39 -15.25
C GLU A 155 -16.05 -2.25 -15.93
N GLY A 156 -16.42 -2.46 -17.19
CA GLY A 156 -17.12 -1.44 -18.00
C GLY A 156 -16.21 -0.36 -18.62
N GLU A 157 -14.91 -0.38 -18.36
CA GLU A 157 -13.95 0.57 -18.93
C GLU A 157 -12.75 -0.18 -19.56
N ASP A 158 -12.25 0.34 -20.69
CA ASP A 158 -10.99 -0.15 -21.28
C ASP A 158 -9.77 0.52 -20.62
N ILE A 159 -9.77 0.49 -19.28
CA ILE A 159 -8.71 1.11 -18.47
C ILE A 159 -7.95 0.01 -17.75
N LYS A 160 -6.68 -0.19 -18.14
CA LYS A 160 -5.77 -1.11 -17.49
C LYS A 160 -5.53 -0.69 -16.04
N ILE A 161 -5.70 -1.62 -15.10
CA ILE A 161 -5.39 -1.42 -13.69
C ILE A 161 -3.89 -1.62 -13.47
N SER A 162 -3.20 -0.63 -12.87
CA SER A 162 -1.76 -0.70 -12.59
C SER A 162 -1.36 0.17 -11.40
N SER A 163 -0.22 -0.15 -10.77
CA SER A 163 0.36 0.69 -9.70
C SER A 163 0.66 2.11 -10.18
N THR A 164 1.04 2.31 -11.44
CA THR A 164 1.29 3.64 -12.02
C THR A 164 0.01 4.49 -12.00
N ARG A 165 -1.12 3.94 -12.44
CA ARG A 165 -2.41 4.66 -12.39
C ARG A 165 -2.89 4.92 -10.96
N MET A 166 -2.62 3.99 -10.04
CA MET A 166 -2.90 4.23 -8.63
C MET A 166 -2.05 5.38 -8.07
N LYS A 167 -0.75 5.45 -8.42
CA LYS A 167 0.12 6.59 -8.05
C LYS A 167 -0.42 7.90 -8.61
N GLU A 168 -0.84 7.92 -9.88
CA GLU A 168 -1.47 9.09 -10.50
C GLU A 168 -2.74 9.55 -9.75
N ALA A 169 -3.60 8.61 -9.36
CA ALA A 169 -4.80 8.91 -8.58
C ALA A 169 -4.45 9.57 -7.23
N VAL A 170 -3.48 9.01 -6.49
CA VAL A 170 -3.01 9.57 -5.22
C VAL A 170 -2.43 10.96 -5.40
N LEU A 171 -1.60 11.18 -6.42
CA LEU A 171 -0.99 12.48 -6.71
C LEU A 171 -2.00 13.55 -7.15
N LYS A 172 -3.15 13.14 -7.67
CA LYS A 172 -4.27 14.03 -8.04
C LYS A 172 -5.29 14.21 -6.92
N GLY A 173 -5.19 13.43 -5.83
CA GLY A 173 -6.20 13.41 -4.77
C GLY A 173 -7.46 12.62 -5.13
N ASP A 174 -7.46 11.86 -6.22
CA ASP A 174 -8.59 11.06 -6.68
C ASP A 174 -8.68 9.75 -5.90
N MET A 175 -9.17 9.84 -4.66
CA MET A 175 -9.27 8.69 -3.75
C MET A 175 -10.36 7.70 -4.20
N GLU A 176 -11.40 8.17 -4.85
CA GLU A 176 -12.47 7.33 -5.40
C GLU A 176 -11.90 6.41 -6.49
N ARG A 177 -11.14 6.96 -7.43
CA ARG A 177 -10.46 6.16 -8.47
C ARG A 177 -9.40 5.22 -7.88
N PHE A 178 -8.69 5.64 -6.84
CA PHE A 178 -7.78 4.75 -6.11
C PHE A 178 -8.52 3.55 -5.52
N MET A 179 -9.68 3.77 -4.88
CA MET A 179 -10.49 2.70 -4.30
C MET A 179 -11.05 1.76 -5.38
N GLU A 180 -11.44 2.26 -6.54
CA GLU A 180 -11.83 1.40 -7.67
C GLU A 180 -10.71 0.46 -8.09
N PHE A 181 -9.49 0.95 -8.24
CA PHE A 181 -8.33 0.12 -8.58
C PHE A 181 -7.94 -0.87 -7.50
N SER A 182 -8.10 -0.51 -6.22
CA SER A 182 -7.75 -1.34 -5.06
C SER A 182 -8.84 -2.36 -4.67
N GLY A 183 -10.04 -2.27 -5.28
CA GLY A 183 -11.19 -3.08 -4.91
C GLY A 183 -11.84 -2.62 -3.60
N GLY A 184 -11.95 -1.32 -3.40
CA GLY A 184 -12.61 -0.68 -2.28
C GLY A 184 -11.71 -0.37 -1.08
N ARG A 185 -10.40 -0.67 -1.14
CA ARG A 185 -9.46 -0.31 -0.08
C ARG A 185 -9.04 1.14 -0.20
N PRO A 186 -9.18 1.97 0.85
CA PRO A 186 -8.72 3.35 0.82
C PRO A 186 -7.19 3.45 0.80
N PHE A 187 -6.68 4.56 0.29
CA PHE A 187 -5.29 4.94 0.52
C PHE A 187 -5.12 5.41 1.97
N LEU A 188 -4.03 5.03 2.61
CA LEU A 188 -3.84 5.30 4.03
C LEU A 188 -2.42 5.73 4.38
N TYR A 189 -2.31 6.39 5.52
CA TYR A 189 -1.07 6.58 6.27
C TYR A 189 -1.21 5.96 7.65
N GLU A 190 -0.13 5.40 8.17
CA GLU A 190 -0.07 4.89 9.53
C GLU A 190 1.21 5.33 10.23
N GLY A 191 1.13 5.57 11.53
CA GLY A 191 2.28 6.01 12.30
C GLY A 191 1.91 6.46 13.71
N THR A 192 2.94 6.92 14.42
CA THR A 192 2.78 7.42 15.79
C THR A 192 2.37 8.88 15.80
N VAL A 193 1.41 9.22 16.65
CA VAL A 193 0.98 10.60 16.88
C VAL A 193 2.12 11.38 17.54
N ILE A 194 2.50 12.50 16.93
CA ILE A 194 3.54 13.40 17.41
C ILE A 194 2.96 14.75 17.88
N GLU A 195 3.71 15.47 18.68
CA GLU A 195 3.32 16.83 19.06
C GLU A 195 3.34 17.79 17.84
N GLY A 196 2.21 18.52 17.67
CA GLY A 196 2.07 19.60 16.71
C GLY A 196 2.29 20.98 17.33
N LYS A 197 2.06 22.05 16.56
CA LYS A 197 2.12 23.45 17.04
C LYS A 197 0.99 23.83 18.01
N LYS A 198 0.03 22.94 18.28
CA LYS A 198 -1.14 23.14 19.14
C LYS A 198 -2.05 24.33 18.73
N LEU A 199 -1.84 24.87 17.50
CA LEU A 199 -2.66 26.00 17.00
C LEU A 199 -4.13 25.60 16.89
N GLY A 200 -4.42 24.40 16.37
CA GLY A 200 -5.77 23.87 16.25
C GLY A 200 -6.50 23.85 17.61
N ARG A 201 -5.81 23.48 18.71
CA ARG A 201 -6.40 23.50 20.06
C ARG A 201 -6.79 24.92 20.50
N GLN A 202 -5.99 25.93 20.15
CA GLN A 202 -6.26 27.34 20.48
C GLN A 202 -7.48 27.90 19.76
N ILE A 203 -7.76 27.40 18.56
CA ILE A 203 -8.89 27.87 17.72
C ILE A 203 -10.10 26.92 17.76
N GLY A 204 -10.12 25.95 18.69
CA GLY A 204 -11.24 25.04 18.88
C GLY A 204 -11.32 23.85 17.91
N PHE A 205 -10.25 23.59 17.14
CA PHE A 205 -10.13 22.47 16.20
C PHE A 205 -8.88 21.62 16.50
N PRO A 206 -8.85 20.88 17.63
CA PRO A 206 -7.68 20.08 17.96
C PRO A 206 -7.35 19.09 16.85
N THR A 207 -6.05 18.97 16.50
CA THR A 207 -5.57 18.04 15.50
C THR A 207 -4.53 17.09 16.08
N VAL A 208 -4.56 15.85 15.63
CA VAL A 208 -3.46 14.90 15.79
C VAL A 208 -2.53 15.00 14.59
N ASN A 209 -1.24 14.88 14.84
CA ASN A 209 -0.20 15.03 13.81
C ASN A 209 0.58 13.74 13.69
N MET A 210 0.92 13.35 12.47
CA MET A 210 1.70 12.18 12.16
C MET A 210 2.64 12.49 10.99
N LYS A 211 3.88 11.96 11.04
CA LYS A 211 4.79 12.02 9.88
C LYS A 211 4.35 11.02 8.82
N ILE A 212 4.48 11.42 7.56
CA ILE A 212 4.33 10.47 6.45
C ILE A 212 5.54 9.52 6.51
N PRO A 213 5.33 8.18 6.44
CA PRO A 213 6.43 7.23 6.43
C PRO A 213 7.40 7.51 5.28
N GLU A 214 8.69 7.32 5.54
CA GLU A 214 9.71 7.40 4.48
C GLU A 214 9.34 6.49 3.31
N ASN A 215 9.62 6.94 2.11
CA ASN A 215 9.36 6.22 0.88
C ASN A 215 7.87 5.94 0.57
N LYS A 216 6.94 6.44 1.37
CA LYS A 216 5.52 6.40 1.00
C LYS A 216 5.15 7.62 0.16
N ILE A 217 4.40 7.39 -0.93
CA ILE A 217 3.96 8.48 -1.80
C ILE A 217 3.14 9.52 -1.02
N VAL A 218 3.43 10.79 -1.25
CA VAL A 218 2.67 11.89 -0.66
C VAL A 218 1.45 12.18 -1.54
N ALA A 219 0.26 12.10 -0.96
CA ALA A 219 -0.97 12.42 -1.65
C ALA A 219 -1.03 13.92 -2.02
N ALA A 220 -1.89 14.28 -2.96
CA ALA A 220 -2.11 15.68 -3.31
C ALA A 220 -2.31 16.53 -2.05
N LYS A 221 -1.59 17.65 -1.95
CA LYS A 221 -1.68 18.53 -0.77
C LYS A 221 -3.07 19.16 -0.70
N GLY A 222 -3.68 19.07 0.48
CA GLY A 222 -5.03 19.55 0.68
C GLY A 222 -5.79 18.80 1.75
N VAL A 223 -7.09 19.01 1.77
CA VAL A 223 -8.00 18.56 2.80
C VAL A 223 -8.82 17.38 2.31
N TYR A 224 -8.93 16.35 3.14
CA TYR A 224 -9.61 15.09 2.86
C TYR A 224 -10.64 14.75 3.94
N VAL A 225 -11.72 14.08 3.55
CA VAL A 225 -12.51 13.27 4.46
C VAL A 225 -11.69 12.04 4.84
N SER A 226 -11.66 11.69 6.11
CA SER A 226 -10.84 10.57 6.57
C SER A 226 -11.55 9.69 7.59
N ARG A 227 -11.15 8.42 7.60
CA ARG A 227 -11.44 7.44 8.65
C ARG A 227 -10.17 7.22 9.46
N VAL A 228 -10.30 7.26 10.78
CA VAL A 228 -9.16 7.13 11.71
C VAL A 228 -9.36 5.89 12.56
N MET A 229 -8.37 5.02 12.59
CA MET A 229 -8.38 3.84 13.47
C MET A 229 -7.37 4.04 14.59
N LEU A 230 -7.87 3.94 15.84
CA LEU A 230 -7.07 3.94 17.05
C LEU A 230 -7.34 2.62 17.80
N GLY A 231 -6.39 1.69 17.69
CA GLY A 231 -6.59 0.34 18.15
C GLY A 231 -7.74 -0.37 17.40
N LYS A 232 -8.82 -0.70 18.12
CA LYS A 232 -10.02 -1.32 17.53
C LYS A 232 -11.16 -0.32 17.29
N THR A 233 -10.99 0.93 17.66
CA THR A 233 -12.02 1.97 17.55
C THR A 233 -11.84 2.75 16.26
N THR A 234 -12.96 2.99 15.59
CA THR A 234 -13.02 3.77 14.35
C THR A 234 -13.65 5.12 14.62
N PHE A 235 -12.99 6.15 14.15
CA PHE A 235 -13.46 7.54 14.16
C PHE A 235 -13.45 8.08 12.72
N TYR A 236 -14.06 9.24 12.55
CA TYR A 236 -14.02 9.99 11.30
C TYR A 236 -13.50 11.39 11.54
N GLY A 237 -13.03 12.04 10.49
CA GLY A 237 -12.45 13.35 10.62
C GLY A 237 -12.16 14.04 9.30
N VAL A 238 -11.50 15.16 9.40
CA VAL A 238 -10.93 15.92 8.29
C VAL A 238 -9.42 15.93 8.43
N THR A 239 -8.73 15.50 7.39
CA THR A 239 -7.26 15.40 7.35
C THR A 239 -6.69 16.40 6.36
N ASN A 240 -5.72 17.18 6.78
CA ASN A 240 -4.88 18.00 5.92
C ASN A 240 -3.55 17.28 5.62
N ILE A 241 -3.22 17.11 4.35
CA ILE A 241 -1.89 16.70 3.89
C ILE A 241 -1.16 17.97 3.46
N GLY A 242 -0.12 18.33 4.19
CA GLY A 242 0.55 19.58 3.94
C GLY A 242 1.98 19.62 4.45
N ARG A 243 2.71 20.66 4.04
CA ARG A 243 4.09 20.87 4.46
C ARG A 243 4.14 21.74 5.70
N ARG A 244 4.87 21.30 6.72
CA ARG A 244 5.11 22.12 7.90
C ARG A 244 6.08 23.25 7.54
N PRO A 245 5.68 24.53 7.63
CA PRO A 245 6.62 25.63 7.49
C PRO A 245 7.43 25.72 8.79
N THR A 246 8.70 25.31 8.76
CA THR A 246 9.66 25.49 9.85
C THR A 246 10.94 26.11 9.33
N VAL A 247 11.50 27.03 10.12
CA VAL A 247 12.72 27.76 9.79
C VAL A 247 13.96 26.86 9.88
N GLU A 248 13.86 25.70 10.53
CA GLU A 248 14.99 24.82 10.87
C GLU A 248 14.92 23.40 10.28
N ASP A 249 13.82 23.01 9.61
CA ASP A 249 13.69 21.65 9.11
C ASP A 249 13.32 21.65 7.62
N SER A 250 13.89 20.71 6.86
CA SER A 250 13.77 20.57 5.39
C SER A 250 12.33 20.28 4.89
N GLY A 251 11.33 20.79 5.60
CA GLY A 251 9.91 20.80 5.20
C GLY A 251 9.33 19.40 5.07
N THR A 252 9.20 18.69 6.20
CA THR A 252 8.55 17.38 6.27
C THR A 252 7.05 17.51 5.99
N ASP A 253 6.53 16.70 5.09
CA ASP A 253 5.10 16.58 4.85
C ASP A 253 4.43 15.83 6.03
N LEU A 254 3.29 16.34 6.49
CA LEU A 254 2.57 15.83 7.65
C LEU A 254 1.13 15.45 7.29
N VAL A 255 0.60 14.52 8.08
CA VAL A 255 -0.80 14.18 8.16
C VAL A 255 -1.35 14.85 9.42
N GLU A 256 -2.18 15.88 9.27
CA GLU A 256 -2.82 16.61 10.36
C GLU A 256 -4.33 16.32 10.34
N THR A 257 -4.85 15.63 11.35
CA THR A 257 -6.23 15.18 11.37
C THR A 257 -7.02 15.78 12.54
N ASN A 258 -8.11 16.48 12.25
CA ASN A 258 -9.14 16.80 13.22
C ASN A 258 -10.13 15.63 13.27
N ILE A 259 -10.11 14.89 14.38
CA ILE A 259 -11.02 13.77 14.63
C ILE A 259 -12.32 14.32 15.18
N PHE A 260 -13.47 13.91 14.65
CA PHE A 260 -14.77 14.36 15.08
C PHE A 260 -15.13 13.78 16.45
N ASP A 261 -15.71 14.61 17.30
CA ASP A 261 -16.26 14.23 18.59
C ASP A 261 -15.22 13.48 19.48
N PHE A 262 -13.96 13.97 19.44
CA PHE A 262 -12.80 13.38 20.11
C PHE A 262 -11.95 14.46 20.77
N ASP A 263 -11.67 14.30 22.08
CA ASP A 263 -10.94 15.26 22.92
C ASP A 263 -9.82 14.64 23.77
N GLU A 264 -9.53 13.32 23.56
CA GLU A 264 -8.51 12.62 24.30
C GLU A 264 -7.10 13.02 23.87
N ASP A 265 -6.14 12.92 24.79
CA ASP A 265 -4.73 13.04 24.49
C ASP A 265 -4.17 11.67 24.08
N ILE A 266 -3.71 11.58 22.83
CA ILE A 266 -3.21 10.33 22.24
C ILE A 266 -1.78 10.46 21.71
N TYR A 267 -0.97 11.38 22.24
CA TYR A 267 0.44 11.45 21.88
C TYR A 267 1.15 10.13 22.15
N GLY A 268 1.98 9.69 21.20
CA GLY A 268 2.66 8.40 21.24
C GLY A 268 1.80 7.20 20.84
N ALA A 269 0.49 7.36 20.68
CA ALA A 269 -0.36 6.29 20.17
C ALA A 269 -0.11 6.05 18.67
N PHE A 270 -0.23 4.80 18.24
CA PHE A 270 -0.20 4.43 16.83
C PHE A 270 -1.60 4.54 16.24
N ILE A 271 -1.74 5.28 15.17
CA ILE A 271 -3.00 5.47 14.44
C ILE A 271 -2.85 5.14 12.96
N ARG A 272 -3.98 4.86 12.33
CA ARG A 272 -4.13 4.73 10.88
C ARG A 272 -5.15 5.75 10.39
N VAL A 273 -4.78 6.50 9.36
CA VAL A 273 -5.62 7.52 8.73
C VAL A 273 -5.85 7.15 7.28
N GLU A 274 -7.06 6.79 6.95
CA GLU A 274 -7.50 6.44 5.60
C GLU A 274 -8.12 7.67 4.92
N LEU A 275 -7.64 8.00 3.72
CA LEU A 275 -8.15 9.12 2.92
C LEU A 275 -9.31 8.61 2.06
N LEU A 276 -10.51 9.16 2.27
CA LEU A 276 -11.75 8.70 1.62
C LEU A 276 -12.13 9.58 0.43
N LYS A 277 -12.06 10.90 0.59
CA LYS A 277 -12.43 11.88 -0.43
C LYS A 277 -11.61 13.15 -0.32
N PHE A 278 -11.13 13.67 -1.43
CA PHE A 278 -10.51 14.99 -1.51
C PHE A 278 -11.56 16.09 -1.49
N LEU A 279 -11.42 17.07 -0.61
CA LEU A 279 -12.35 18.19 -0.49
C LEU A 279 -11.85 19.42 -1.23
N ARG A 280 -10.59 19.78 -1.05
CA ARG A 280 -9.97 20.95 -1.68
C ARG A 280 -8.44 20.96 -1.55
N PRO A 281 -7.71 21.71 -2.39
CA PRO A 281 -6.28 21.93 -2.19
C PRO A 281 -6.00 22.78 -0.95
N GLU A 282 -4.73 22.84 -0.55
CA GLU A 282 -4.24 23.77 0.48
C GLU A 282 -4.55 25.21 0.07
N LYS A 283 -4.87 26.04 1.08
CA LYS A 283 -5.16 27.46 0.92
C LYS A 283 -4.49 28.25 2.04
N ALA A 284 -3.86 29.36 1.70
CA ALA A 284 -3.42 30.33 2.70
C ALA A 284 -4.63 31.17 3.19
N PHE A 285 -4.64 31.53 4.45
CA PHE A 285 -5.69 32.32 5.08
C PHE A 285 -5.13 33.63 5.58
N GLY A 286 -5.87 34.71 5.38
CA GLY A 286 -5.51 36.05 5.80
C GLY A 286 -5.75 36.31 7.29
N SER A 287 -6.63 35.52 7.94
CA SER A 287 -6.95 35.64 9.36
C SER A 287 -7.32 34.30 9.98
N VAL A 288 -7.33 34.22 11.32
CA VAL A 288 -7.78 33.07 12.09
C VAL A 288 -9.27 32.81 11.88
N GLU A 289 -10.06 33.86 11.76
CA GLU A 289 -11.51 33.78 11.51
C GLU A 289 -11.81 33.13 10.15
N GLU A 290 -11.05 33.50 9.11
CA GLU A 290 -11.15 32.87 7.79
C GLU A 290 -10.81 31.38 7.84
N LEU A 291 -9.73 31.03 8.55
CA LEU A 291 -9.34 29.61 8.78
C LEU A 291 -10.45 28.85 9.50
N CYS A 292 -10.98 29.37 10.60
CA CYS A 292 -12.06 28.74 11.35
C CYS A 292 -13.32 28.53 10.51
N GLY A 293 -13.69 29.53 9.72
CA GLY A 293 -14.83 29.44 8.80
C GLY A 293 -14.65 28.33 7.74
N GLU A 294 -13.45 28.22 7.19
CA GLU A 294 -13.16 27.20 6.17
C GLU A 294 -13.09 25.79 6.80
N VAL A 295 -12.47 25.63 7.97
CA VAL A 295 -12.45 24.33 8.68
C VAL A 295 -13.88 23.89 9.01
N SER A 296 -14.75 24.81 9.46
CA SER A 296 -16.16 24.51 9.73
C SER A 296 -16.89 24.02 8.49
N LYS A 297 -16.68 24.65 7.32
CA LYS A 297 -17.23 24.18 6.05
C LYS A 297 -16.74 22.79 5.68
N ASN A 298 -15.44 22.54 5.83
CA ASN A 298 -14.87 21.21 5.53
C ASN A 298 -15.46 20.13 6.45
N LYS A 299 -15.71 20.44 7.75
CA LYS A 299 -16.40 19.51 8.67
C LYS A 299 -17.82 19.18 8.21
N ILE A 300 -18.58 20.19 7.77
CA ILE A 300 -19.94 19.99 7.24
C ILE A 300 -19.88 19.10 5.99
N GLN A 301 -19.05 19.44 5.03
CA GLN A 301 -18.87 18.64 3.79
C GLN A 301 -18.49 17.20 4.09
N ALA A 302 -17.58 17.00 5.05
CA ALA A 302 -17.14 15.66 5.46
C ALA A 302 -18.28 14.87 6.10
N LYS A 303 -19.05 15.47 7.02
CA LYS A 303 -20.20 14.81 7.63
C LYS A 303 -21.28 14.46 6.60
N THR A 304 -21.59 15.37 5.66
CA THR A 304 -22.51 15.09 4.55
C THR A 304 -22.04 13.86 3.74
N TYR A 305 -20.79 13.85 3.28
CA TYR A 305 -20.22 12.71 2.54
C TYR A 305 -20.33 11.40 3.34
N LEU A 306 -19.97 11.41 4.61
CA LEU A 306 -20.00 10.22 5.46
C LEU A 306 -21.43 9.69 5.66
N THR A 307 -22.44 10.59 5.82
CA THR A 307 -23.85 10.21 5.92
C THR A 307 -24.36 9.64 4.60
N GLU A 308 -24.11 10.31 3.47
CA GLU A 308 -24.51 9.83 2.13
C GLU A 308 -23.88 8.48 1.77
N SER A 309 -22.67 8.22 2.26
CA SER A 309 -21.98 6.94 2.09
C SER A 309 -22.39 5.86 3.11
N GLY A 310 -23.33 6.17 4.02
CA GLY A 310 -23.80 5.24 5.06
C GLY A 310 -22.74 4.88 6.11
N MET A 311 -21.70 5.69 6.25
CA MET A 311 -20.59 5.44 7.19
C MET A 311 -20.91 5.97 8.60
N ILE A 312 -21.76 6.99 8.69
CA ILE A 312 -22.32 7.55 9.95
C ILE A 312 -23.82 7.74 9.78
N SER A 313 -24.54 7.83 10.94
CA SER A 313 -25.99 8.05 11.01
C SER A 313 -26.32 9.54 10.91
#